data_2057a237d2ae6b54961c1c6f927c1f4d
#
_entry.id   2057a237d2ae6b54961c1c6f927c1f4d
#
_cell.length_a   1.000
_cell.length_b   1.000
_cell.length_c   1.000
_cell.angle_alpha   90.00
_cell.angle_beta   90.00
_cell.angle_gamma   90.00
#
_symmetry.space_group_name_H-M   'P 1'
#
loop_
_entity.id
_entity.type
_entity.pdbx_description
1 polymer ?
#
loop_
_entity_poly.entity_id
_entity_poly.type
_entity_poly.pdbx_seq_one_letter_code
_entity_poly.pdbx_strand_id
1 'polypeptide(L)'
;MKKNKIIWISSLCLLMISMNACYYDQVLPVEPVGDVGEISFAADIIPIFNSSCNSAGCHNQGGQKPNLTAASAYTSLTSGGYIDTKSPEASSLYQWMNGEKSLPMPLSGPNATYNAKVLAWIEQGALNN
;
A
#
# COMPACT_ATOMS: atom_id res chain seq x y z
N MET A 1 16.20 21.91 56.43
CA MET A 1 15.50 20.77 55.85
C MET A 1 14.38 21.11 54.83
N LYS A 2 13.70 22.25 54.92
CA LYS A 2 12.63 22.62 53.95
C LYS A 2 13.16 23.02 52.57
N LYS A 3 14.29 23.72 52.46
CA LYS A 3 14.87 24.16 51.14
C LYS A 3 15.25 23.02 50.23
N ASN A 4 15.80 21.92 50.73
CA ASN A 4 16.20 20.79 49.93
C ASN A 4 15.00 20.03 49.35
N LYS A 5 13.87 19.96 50.07
CA LYS A 5 12.66 19.31 49.57
C LYS A 5 12.04 20.07 48.36
N ILE A 6 12.10 21.41 48.41
CA ILE A 6 11.59 22.25 47.31
C ILE A 6 12.43 22.04 46.03
N ILE A 7 13.75 21.97 46.19
CA ILE A 7 14.66 21.72 45.04
C ILE A 7 14.40 20.35 44.41
N TRP A 8 14.18 19.30 45.23
CA TRP A 8 13.88 17.97 44.74
C TRP A 8 12.54 17.90 44.01
N ILE A 9 11.51 18.58 44.48
CA ILE A 9 10.18 18.64 43.86
C ILE A 9 10.25 19.43 42.54
N SER A 10 10.98 20.53 42.50
CA SER A 10 11.17 21.31 41.27
C SER A 10 11.94 20.53 40.22
N SER A 11 12.98 19.78 40.60
CA SER A 11 13.75 18.93 39.68
C SER A 11 12.91 17.79 39.14
N LEU A 12 12.05 17.19 39.96
CA LEU A 12 11.15 16.12 39.54
C LEU A 12 10.07 16.60 38.56
N CYS A 13 9.51 17.79 38.79
CA CYS A 13 8.56 18.42 37.87
C CYS A 13 9.21 18.76 36.50
N LEU A 14 10.46 19.22 36.49
CA LEU A 14 11.19 19.55 35.28
C LEU A 14 11.47 18.28 34.44
N LEU A 15 11.75 17.17 35.11
CA LEU A 15 11.97 15.87 34.45
C LEU A 15 10.69 15.31 33.82
N MET A 16 9.53 15.56 34.40
CA MET A 16 8.23 15.10 33.86
C MET A 16 7.78 15.90 32.63
N ILE A 17 8.22 17.14 32.48
CA ILE A 17 7.86 17.97 31.31
C ILE A 17 8.66 17.59 30.07
N SER A 18 9.84 16.99 30.21
CA SER A 18 10.69 16.58 29.09
C SER A 18 10.23 15.28 28.41
N MET A 19 9.24 14.56 28.95
CA MET A 19 8.74 13.31 28.38
C MET A 19 7.56 13.51 27.41
N ASN A 20 7.10 14.73 27.17
CA ASN A 20 6.18 15.03 26.07
C ASN A 20 6.96 15.27 24.76
N ALA A 21 7.82 14.33 24.38
CA ALA A 21 8.29 14.25 23.01
C ALA A 21 7.07 13.83 22.19
N CYS A 22 6.42 14.80 21.54
CA CYS A 22 5.42 14.52 20.53
C CYS A 22 6.03 13.54 19.53
N TYR A 23 5.55 12.31 19.52
CA TYR A 23 5.70 11.42 18.40
C TYR A 23 4.93 12.08 17.25
N TYR A 24 5.65 12.86 16.47
CA TYR A 24 5.12 13.41 15.23
C TYR A 24 5.09 12.23 14.26
N ASP A 25 3.94 11.61 14.16
CA ASP A 25 3.64 10.76 13.02
C ASP A 25 3.58 11.68 11.80
N GLN A 26 4.72 11.80 11.14
CA GLN A 26 4.79 12.46 9.85
C GLN A 26 4.08 11.54 8.85
N VAL A 27 2.75 11.65 8.80
CA VAL A 27 2.05 11.30 7.58
C VAL A 27 2.63 12.24 6.52
N LEU A 28 3.63 11.75 5.81
CA LEU A 28 4.12 12.46 4.62
C LEU A 28 2.87 12.74 3.79
N PRO A 29 2.60 14.00 3.40
CA PRO A 29 1.54 14.26 2.45
C PRO A 29 1.78 13.30 1.28
N VAL A 30 0.83 12.42 1.00
CA VAL A 30 0.81 11.71 -0.26
C VAL A 30 0.72 12.84 -1.28
N GLU A 31 1.85 13.19 -1.90
CA GLU A 31 1.83 14.06 -3.07
C GLU A 31 0.69 13.53 -3.94
N PRO A 32 -0.28 14.36 -4.32
CA PRO A 32 -1.31 13.91 -5.24
C PRO A 32 -0.55 13.32 -6.42
N VAL A 33 -0.68 12.00 -6.60
CA VAL A 33 -0.10 11.33 -7.76
C VAL A 33 -0.73 12.08 -8.93
N GLY A 34 0.07 12.92 -9.60
CA GLY A 34 -0.40 13.80 -10.66
C GLY A 34 -1.22 12.97 -11.63
N ASP A 35 -2.17 13.58 -12.31
CA ASP A 35 -3.06 12.93 -13.27
C ASP A 35 -2.29 11.79 -13.97
N VAL A 36 -2.58 10.56 -13.57
CA VAL A 36 -1.86 9.36 -14.05
C VAL A 36 -2.19 9.05 -15.52
N GLY A 37 -3.01 9.90 -16.16
CA GLY A 37 -3.40 9.74 -17.55
C GLY A 37 -4.17 8.42 -17.79
N GLU A 38 -4.25 8.01 -19.03
CA GLU A 38 -4.82 6.71 -19.39
C GLU A 38 -3.82 5.59 -19.05
N ILE A 39 -4.25 4.64 -18.23
CA ILE A 39 -3.42 3.50 -17.80
C ILE A 39 -3.64 2.32 -18.72
N SER A 40 -2.56 1.83 -19.33
CA SER A 40 -2.57 0.59 -20.12
C SER A 40 -2.27 -0.62 -19.26
N PHE A 41 -3.11 -1.65 -19.36
CA PHE A 41 -2.85 -2.90 -18.66
C PHE A 41 -1.52 -3.52 -19.08
N ALA A 42 -1.24 -3.56 -20.38
CA ALA A 42 -0.03 -4.16 -20.92
C ALA A 42 1.23 -3.34 -20.60
N ALA A 43 1.15 -2.01 -20.72
CA ALA A 43 2.32 -1.13 -20.59
C ALA A 43 2.59 -0.67 -19.15
N ASP A 44 1.56 -0.55 -18.30
CA ASP A 44 1.70 -0.01 -16.96
C ASP A 44 1.50 -1.05 -15.85
N ILE A 45 0.54 -1.95 -15.99
CA ILE A 45 0.17 -2.89 -14.93
C ILE A 45 1.00 -4.17 -15.00
N ILE A 46 1.17 -4.77 -16.16
CA ILE A 46 1.98 -5.99 -16.32
C ILE A 46 3.42 -5.82 -15.84
N PRO A 47 4.12 -4.69 -16.10
CA PRO A 47 5.46 -4.49 -15.54
C PRO A 47 5.51 -4.51 -14.02
N ILE A 48 4.48 -3.99 -13.33
CA ILE A 48 4.37 -4.06 -11.87
C ILE A 48 4.31 -5.53 -11.41
N PHE A 49 3.47 -6.32 -12.04
CA PHE A 49 3.34 -7.75 -11.70
C PHE A 49 4.64 -8.53 -11.97
N ASN A 50 5.30 -8.24 -13.07
CA ASN A 50 6.57 -8.89 -13.42
C ASN A 50 7.69 -8.55 -12.44
N SER A 51 7.74 -7.32 -11.95
CA SER A 51 8.82 -6.88 -11.05
C SER A 51 8.62 -7.33 -9.60
N SER A 52 7.36 -7.49 -9.15
CA SER A 52 7.09 -7.56 -7.71
C SER A 52 6.12 -8.66 -7.29
N CYS A 53 5.44 -9.34 -8.22
CA CYS A 53 4.35 -10.24 -7.85
C CYS A 53 4.51 -11.66 -8.38
N ASN A 54 4.98 -11.87 -9.60
CA ASN A 54 4.94 -13.17 -10.28
C ASN A 54 6.26 -13.96 -10.24
N SER A 55 7.11 -13.68 -9.26
CA SER A 55 8.33 -14.48 -9.01
C SER A 55 8.00 -15.96 -8.75
N ALA A 56 9.01 -16.82 -8.90
CA ALA A 56 8.85 -18.26 -8.65
C ALA A 56 8.30 -18.53 -7.23
N GLY A 57 7.24 -19.32 -7.16
CA GLY A 57 6.53 -19.62 -5.90
C GLY A 57 5.52 -18.56 -5.45
N CYS A 58 5.48 -17.40 -6.12
CA CYS A 58 4.47 -16.36 -5.85
C CYS A 58 3.29 -16.49 -6.83
N HIS A 59 2.91 -15.40 -7.51
CA HIS A 59 1.75 -15.37 -8.42
C HIS A 59 2.09 -15.75 -9.87
N ASN A 60 3.03 -16.67 -10.05
CA ASN A 60 3.39 -17.23 -11.36
C ASN A 60 2.49 -18.40 -11.76
N GLN A 61 2.77 -18.96 -12.94
CA GLN A 61 2.05 -20.16 -13.39
C GLN A 61 2.29 -21.34 -12.44
N GLY A 62 1.20 -21.90 -11.91
CA GLY A 62 1.27 -22.99 -10.91
C GLY A 62 1.54 -22.55 -9.49
N GLY A 63 1.74 -21.26 -9.25
CA GLY A 63 1.91 -20.67 -7.92
C GLY A 63 0.60 -20.27 -7.24
N GLN A 64 0.67 -19.27 -6.38
CA GLN A 64 -0.50 -18.75 -5.65
C GLN A 64 -1.47 -18.02 -6.60
N LYS A 65 -2.77 -18.12 -6.34
CA LYS A 65 -3.78 -17.33 -7.07
C LYS A 65 -3.82 -15.90 -6.52
N PRO A 66 -4.12 -14.91 -7.39
CA PRO A 66 -4.31 -14.98 -8.85
C PRO A 66 -2.99 -15.24 -9.58
N ASN A 67 -3.06 -15.85 -10.78
CA ASN A 67 -1.89 -15.95 -11.66
C ASN A 67 -1.65 -14.58 -12.33
N LEU A 68 -0.54 -13.93 -12.01
CA LEU A 68 -0.19 -12.59 -12.48
C LEU A 68 0.87 -12.57 -13.59
N THR A 69 1.06 -13.69 -14.29
CA THR A 69 1.86 -13.68 -15.52
C THR A 69 1.16 -12.90 -16.62
N ALA A 70 1.92 -12.29 -17.53
CA ALA A 70 1.37 -11.44 -18.59
C ALA A 70 0.26 -12.13 -19.40
N ALA A 71 0.38 -13.42 -19.68
CA ALA A 71 -0.61 -14.19 -20.44
C ALA A 71 -1.91 -14.47 -19.66
N SER A 72 -1.89 -14.45 -18.34
CA SER A 72 -3.00 -14.93 -17.52
C SER A 72 -3.58 -13.88 -16.57
N ALA A 73 -2.85 -12.81 -16.30
CA ALA A 73 -3.16 -11.86 -15.26
C ALA A 73 -4.56 -11.25 -15.41
N TYR A 74 -4.87 -10.74 -16.59
CA TYR A 74 -6.16 -10.12 -16.87
C TYR A 74 -7.33 -11.04 -16.53
N THR A 75 -7.35 -12.22 -17.15
CA THR A 75 -8.41 -13.23 -16.94
C THR A 75 -8.44 -13.70 -15.49
N SER A 76 -7.28 -13.91 -14.88
CA SER A 76 -7.17 -14.36 -13.48
C SER A 76 -7.75 -13.34 -12.50
N LEU A 77 -7.52 -12.05 -12.74
CA LEU A 77 -8.02 -10.96 -11.91
C LEU A 77 -9.52 -10.74 -12.08
N THR A 78 -9.99 -10.65 -13.32
CA THR A 78 -11.41 -10.35 -13.62
C THR A 78 -12.32 -11.53 -13.30
N SER A 79 -11.97 -12.74 -13.74
CA SER A 79 -12.77 -13.94 -13.47
C SER A 79 -12.65 -14.43 -12.02
N GLY A 80 -11.57 -14.08 -11.33
CA GLY A 80 -11.35 -14.44 -9.94
C GLY A 80 -12.03 -13.51 -8.92
N GLY A 81 -12.69 -12.44 -9.39
CA GLY A 81 -13.36 -11.47 -8.50
C GLY A 81 -12.40 -10.57 -7.69
N TYR A 82 -11.19 -10.36 -8.21
CA TYR A 82 -10.23 -9.48 -7.53
C TYR A 82 -10.42 -7.99 -7.86
N ILE A 83 -11.25 -7.68 -8.85
CA ILE A 83 -11.51 -6.34 -9.36
C ILE A 83 -12.99 -5.99 -9.16
N ASP A 84 -13.25 -4.83 -8.60
CA ASP A 84 -14.56 -4.19 -8.51
C ASP A 84 -14.49 -2.80 -9.12
N THR A 85 -14.96 -2.64 -10.35
CA THR A 85 -14.96 -1.35 -11.04
C THR A 85 -16.05 -0.40 -10.57
N LYS A 86 -17.02 -0.88 -9.74
CA LYS A 86 -18.04 -0.02 -9.12
C LYS A 86 -17.55 0.60 -7.81
N SER A 87 -16.63 -0.09 -7.15
CA SER A 87 -16.01 0.33 -5.90
C SER A 87 -14.50 0.03 -5.96
N PRO A 88 -13.73 0.79 -6.75
CA PRO A 88 -12.33 0.47 -7.06
C PRO A 88 -11.46 0.24 -5.82
N GLU A 89 -11.60 1.04 -4.78
CA GLU A 89 -10.87 0.89 -3.51
C GLU A 89 -11.27 -0.39 -2.74
N ALA A 90 -12.46 -0.93 -2.98
CA ALA A 90 -12.91 -2.19 -2.41
C ALA A 90 -12.40 -3.41 -3.21
N SER A 91 -11.74 -3.21 -4.34
CA SER A 91 -11.11 -4.27 -5.11
C SER A 91 -10.13 -5.04 -4.25
N SER A 92 -10.28 -6.36 -4.19
CA SER A 92 -9.40 -7.20 -3.38
C SER A 92 -7.93 -7.07 -3.78
N LEU A 93 -7.63 -6.91 -5.07
CA LEU A 93 -6.26 -6.62 -5.55
C LEU A 93 -5.70 -5.37 -4.87
N TYR A 94 -6.44 -4.25 -4.92
CA TYR A 94 -5.99 -2.98 -4.35
C TYR A 94 -5.80 -3.07 -2.83
N GLN A 95 -6.75 -3.69 -2.12
CA GLN A 95 -6.67 -3.85 -0.66
C GLN A 95 -5.47 -4.69 -0.20
N TRP A 96 -5.04 -5.69 -0.98
CA TRP A 96 -3.80 -6.42 -0.70
C TRP A 96 -2.58 -5.54 -0.94
N MET A 97 -2.59 -4.72 -1.99
CA MET A 97 -1.45 -3.90 -2.38
C MET A 97 -1.25 -2.69 -1.47
N ASN A 98 -2.32 -2.11 -0.93
CA ASN A 98 -2.23 -0.95 -0.02
C ASN A 98 -2.06 -1.33 1.46
N GLY A 99 -2.02 -2.64 1.79
CA GLY A 99 -1.77 -3.11 3.14
C GLY A 99 -2.99 -3.20 4.04
N GLU A 100 -4.20 -3.10 3.51
CA GLU A 100 -5.44 -3.27 4.30
C GLU A 100 -5.71 -4.72 4.70
N LYS A 101 -5.06 -5.67 4.05
CA LYS A 101 -5.16 -7.09 4.39
C LYS A 101 -4.06 -7.49 5.38
N SER A 102 -4.21 -8.65 5.99
CA SER A 102 -3.34 -9.18 7.03
C SER A 102 -1.87 -9.37 6.61
N LEU A 103 -1.62 -9.53 5.32
CA LEU A 103 -0.28 -9.65 4.75
C LEU A 103 -0.19 -8.73 3.53
N PRO A 104 0.69 -7.72 3.53
CA PRO A 104 0.80 -6.81 2.40
C PRO A 104 1.35 -7.52 1.15
N MET A 105 0.90 -7.07 -0.02
CA MET A 105 1.44 -7.48 -1.31
C MET A 105 1.92 -6.24 -2.09
N PRO A 106 3.15 -6.23 -2.59
CA PRO A 106 4.18 -7.26 -2.45
C PRO A 106 4.64 -7.45 -1.00
N LEU A 107 5.32 -8.55 -0.69
CA LEU A 107 5.81 -8.86 0.67
C LEU A 107 6.78 -7.81 1.22
N SER A 108 7.39 -7.00 0.36
CA SER A 108 8.22 -5.85 0.73
C SER A 108 7.42 -4.68 1.32
N GLY A 109 6.10 -4.76 1.29
CA GLY A 109 5.19 -3.72 1.75
C GLY A 109 4.55 -2.91 0.62
N PRO A 110 3.57 -2.05 0.96
CA PRO A 110 2.86 -1.21 0.01
C PRO A 110 3.80 -0.28 -0.76
N ASN A 111 3.51 -0.08 -2.04
CA ASN A 111 4.21 0.88 -2.90
C ASN A 111 3.19 1.90 -3.45
N ALA A 112 3.33 3.15 -3.04
CA ALA A 112 2.36 4.20 -3.37
C ALA A 112 2.20 4.41 -4.89
N THR A 113 3.30 4.35 -5.66
CA THR A 113 3.25 4.52 -7.11
C THR A 113 2.52 3.35 -7.80
N TYR A 114 2.78 2.12 -7.36
CA TYR A 114 2.09 0.94 -7.90
C TYR A 114 0.60 0.97 -7.55
N ASN A 115 0.30 1.31 -6.30
CA ASN A 115 -1.08 1.39 -5.81
C ASN A 115 -1.88 2.44 -6.57
N ALA A 116 -1.30 3.62 -6.83
CA ALA A 116 -1.93 4.67 -7.60
C ALA A 116 -2.22 4.24 -9.05
N LYS A 117 -1.27 3.58 -9.72
CA LYS A 117 -1.48 3.06 -11.08
C LYS A 117 -2.56 1.98 -11.14
N VAL A 118 -2.54 1.03 -10.20
CA VAL A 118 -3.54 -0.04 -10.15
C VAL A 118 -4.92 0.51 -9.83
N LEU A 119 -5.04 1.45 -8.89
CA LEU A 119 -6.31 2.09 -8.57
C LEU A 119 -6.85 2.84 -9.79
N ALA A 120 -6.05 3.68 -10.43
CA ALA A 120 -6.45 4.43 -11.62
C ALA A 120 -6.88 3.51 -12.77
N TRP A 121 -6.18 2.39 -12.99
CA TRP A 121 -6.59 1.38 -13.96
C TRP A 121 -7.97 0.80 -13.66
N ILE A 122 -8.25 0.50 -12.38
CA ILE A 122 -9.55 -0.04 -11.97
C ILE A 122 -10.65 1.02 -12.15
N GLU A 123 -10.39 2.28 -11.76
CA GLU A 123 -11.30 3.42 -11.92
C GLU A 123 -11.63 3.68 -13.40
N GLN A 124 -10.67 3.48 -14.29
CA GLN A 124 -10.84 3.58 -15.75
C GLN A 124 -11.56 2.38 -16.37
N GLY A 125 -12.06 1.44 -15.55
CA GLY A 125 -12.85 0.30 -15.98
C GLY A 125 -12.06 -0.99 -16.15
N ALA A 126 -10.83 -1.05 -15.67
CA ALA A 126 -9.95 -2.23 -15.71
C ALA A 126 -9.84 -2.82 -17.11
N LEU A 127 -9.51 -2.01 -18.09
CA LEU A 127 -9.44 -2.42 -19.50
C LEU A 127 -8.23 -3.34 -19.77
N ASN A 128 -8.38 -4.23 -20.73
CA ASN A 128 -7.29 -5.09 -21.24
C ASN A 128 -6.69 -4.44 -22.50
N ASN A 129 -5.94 -3.39 -22.35
CA ASN A 129 -5.39 -2.54 -23.42
C ASN A 129 -3.85 -2.53 -23.44
#